data_653886732a7a484889aab7eb920e4d14
#
_entry.id   653886732a7a484889aab7eb920e4d14
#
_cell.length_a   1.000
_cell.length_b   1.000
_cell.length_c   1.000
_cell.angle_alpha   90.00
_cell.angle_beta   90.00
_cell.angle_gamma   90.00
#
_symmetry.space_group_name_H-M   'P 1'
#
loop_
_entity.id
_entity.type
_entity.pdbx_description
1 polymer ?
#
loop_
_entity_poly.entity_id
_entity_poly.type
_entity_poly.pdbx_seq_one_letter_code
_entity_poly.pdbx_strand_id
1 'polypeptide(L)'
;MSLDLKPKRWPGAIRTVTLGSGTRQALAVGGGNALPLHTFEGHFPHRPALALEITDVDPPRWPDAVRQPWEGVLGQPAAVARRAVEEYGAGLLMLHLMGTHPDRGNRSPQQAADDARAVLDSVSVPLMVKGPGAGQKQNDVLARVAEECRGEGLVLHSACQEEYRTLAAVAVAYGHVLVAESPIDMNIAKQLNILLADANVDLNRVLIDPLTGGLGYGLEYTYSVMERIRLAALGGETMLNSPLICLVGEEAWKAKEVKAPGDKRGVYWEVATALPLLEAGAEILVLRHPQVLARLRKQLDSWFGEGGGQCR
;
A
#
# COMPACT_ATOMS: atom_id res chain seq x y z
N MET A 1 -35.29 -22.57 7.50
CA MET A 1 -35.60 -21.14 7.74
C MET A 1 -34.67 -20.35 6.84
N SER A 2 -35.14 -19.79 5.75
CA SER A 2 -34.34 -18.91 4.90
C SER A 2 -34.29 -17.53 5.59
N LEU A 3 -33.09 -17.02 5.89
CA LEU A 3 -32.93 -15.64 6.34
C LEU A 3 -33.29 -14.73 5.15
N ASP A 4 -34.31 -13.90 5.30
CA ASP A 4 -34.62 -12.86 4.33
C ASP A 4 -33.69 -11.68 4.57
N LEU A 5 -32.47 -11.76 3.98
CA LEU A 5 -31.49 -10.67 4.04
C LEU A 5 -31.95 -9.56 3.09
N LYS A 6 -32.37 -8.45 3.64
CA LYS A 6 -32.65 -7.24 2.85
C LYS A 6 -31.30 -6.53 2.58
N PRO A 7 -30.79 -6.59 1.33
CA PRO A 7 -29.52 -5.94 1.00
C PRO A 7 -29.65 -4.41 1.17
N LYS A 8 -28.68 -3.83 1.85
CA LYS A 8 -28.59 -2.37 2.00
C LYS A 8 -28.03 -1.78 0.70
N ARG A 9 -28.68 -0.78 0.16
CA ARG A 9 -28.17 0.01 -0.97
C ARG A 9 -27.47 1.25 -0.44
N TRP A 10 -26.22 1.42 -0.83
CA TRP A 10 -25.41 2.56 -0.43
C TRP A 10 -25.44 3.63 -1.53
N PRO A 11 -25.54 4.95 -1.17
CA PRO A 11 -25.52 6.02 -2.14
C PRO A 11 -24.13 6.32 -2.71
N GLY A 12 -23.06 5.95 -2.00
CA GLY A 12 -21.67 6.16 -2.37
C GLY A 12 -20.96 4.89 -2.82
N ALA A 13 -19.77 5.08 -3.36
CA ALA A 13 -18.85 4.02 -3.74
C ALA A 13 -17.41 4.46 -3.49
N ILE A 14 -16.50 3.51 -3.35
CA ILE A 14 -15.07 3.78 -3.30
C ILE A 14 -14.57 4.14 -4.70
N ARG A 15 -13.71 5.13 -4.79
CA ARG A 15 -13.08 5.49 -6.08
C ARG A 15 -12.27 4.34 -6.65
N THR A 16 -12.21 4.27 -7.97
CA THR A 16 -11.24 3.43 -8.65
C THR A 16 -9.98 4.25 -8.90
N VAL A 17 -8.85 3.76 -8.41
CA VAL A 17 -7.52 4.32 -8.67
C VAL A 17 -6.72 3.34 -9.51
N THR A 18 -6.11 3.84 -10.58
CA THR A 18 -5.23 3.04 -11.44
C THR A 18 -3.77 3.32 -11.11
N LEU A 19 -3.02 2.27 -10.77
CA LEU A 19 -1.60 2.28 -10.48
C LEU A 19 -0.82 1.86 -11.73
N GLY A 20 0.33 2.48 -11.96
CA GLY A 20 1.14 2.22 -13.16
C GLY A 20 0.59 2.90 -14.42
N SER A 21 1.50 3.36 -15.26
CA SER A 21 1.26 3.91 -16.59
C SER A 21 2.51 3.78 -17.44
N GLY A 22 2.51 4.31 -18.65
CA GLY A 22 3.67 4.23 -19.54
C GLY A 22 3.98 2.79 -19.92
N THR A 23 5.12 2.29 -19.46
CA THR A 23 5.58 0.92 -19.73
C THR A 23 5.13 -0.09 -18.66
N ARG A 24 4.45 0.37 -17.61
CA ARG A 24 3.96 -0.46 -16.51
C ARG A 24 2.62 -1.12 -16.83
N GLN A 25 2.42 -2.31 -16.28
CA GLN A 25 1.10 -2.93 -16.26
C GLN A 25 0.16 -2.06 -15.42
N ALA A 26 -1.02 -1.77 -15.94
CA ALA A 26 -2.01 -1.03 -15.18
C ALA A 26 -2.70 -1.94 -14.17
N LEU A 27 -2.81 -1.50 -12.92
CA LEU A 27 -3.51 -2.21 -11.85
C LEU A 27 -4.56 -1.28 -11.23
N ALA A 28 -5.82 -1.62 -11.38
CA ALA A 28 -6.92 -0.87 -10.78
C ALA A 28 -7.28 -1.42 -9.40
N VAL A 29 -7.55 -0.54 -8.44
CA VAL A 29 -7.98 -0.86 -7.07
C VAL A 29 -9.20 -0.03 -6.69
N GLY A 30 -9.99 -0.51 -5.73
CA GLY A 30 -11.22 0.18 -5.29
C GLY A 30 -12.44 -0.14 -6.16
N GLY A 31 -13.37 0.81 -6.27
CA GLY A 31 -14.60 0.69 -7.04
C GLY A 31 -15.75 -0.04 -6.32
N GLY A 32 -15.53 -0.54 -5.11
CA GLY A 32 -16.56 -1.24 -4.33
C GLY A 32 -17.68 -0.29 -3.87
N ASN A 33 -18.93 -0.77 -3.90
CA ASN A 33 -20.11 0.00 -3.49
C ASN A 33 -20.92 -0.68 -2.36
N ALA A 34 -20.28 -1.57 -1.62
CA ALA A 34 -20.81 -2.22 -0.42
C ALA A 34 -19.74 -2.33 0.67
N LEU A 35 -20.14 -2.79 1.85
CA LEU A 35 -19.18 -3.16 2.89
C LEU A 35 -18.29 -4.31 2.41
N PRO A 36 -17.03 -4.37 2.85
CA PRO A 36 -16.10 -5.41 2.42
C PRO A 36 -16.71 -6.80 2.58
N LEU A 37 -16.52 -7.67 1.59
CA LEU A 37 -17.05 -9.03 1.51
C LEU A 37 -18.59 -9.16 1.49
N HIS A 38 -19.36 -8.07 1.57
CA HIS A 38 -20.84 -8.10 1.44
C HIS A 38 -21.26 -8.14 -0.04
N THR A 39 -20.90 -9.20 -0.73
CA THR A 39 -21.18 -9.38 -2.17
C THR A 39 -22.65 -9.46 -2.51
N PHE A 40 -23.50 -9.77 -1.54
CA PHE A 40 -24.96 -9.77 -1.67
C PHE A 40 -25.58 -8.36 -1.61
N GLU A 41 -24.83 -7.34 -1.17
CA GLU A 41 -25.27 -5.94 -1.10
C GLU A 41 -24.80 -5.07 -2.27
N GLY A 42 -23.70 -5.45 -2.92
CA GLY A 42 -23.12 -4.65 -3.98
C GLY A 42 -22.05 -5.37 -4.81
N HIS A 43 -21.25 -4.58 -5.51
CA HIS A 43 -20.28 -5.04 -6.47
C HIS A 43 -18.86 -4.59 -6.10
N PHE A 44 -17.89 -5.47 -6.34
CA PHE A 44 -16.45 -5.23 -6.14
C PHE A 44 -15.73 -5.47 -7.49
N PRO A 45 -15.53 -4.42 -8.32
CA PRO A 45 -14.95 -4.59 -9.65
C PRO A 45 -13.48 -5.01 -9.60
N HIS A 46 -12.78 -4.69 -8.51
CA HIS A 46 -11.38 -5.02 -8.31
C HIS A 46 -11.19 -5.69 -6.97
N ARG A 47 -10.43 -6.78 -6.97
CA ARG A 47 -10.02 -7.44 -5.72
C ARG A 47 -8.89 -6.64 -5.06
N PRO A 48 -8.70 -6.77 -3.74
CA PRO A 48 -7.56 -6.16 -3.06
C PRO A 48 -6.22 -6.58 -3.69
N ALA A 49 -5.31 -5.62 -3.85
CA ALA A 49 -3.98 -5.83 -4.37
C ALA A 49 -2.99 -6.17 -3.26
N LEU A 50 -2.06 -7.07 -3.55
CA LEU A 50 -1.00 -7.46 -2.64
C LEU A 50 0.34 -7.00 -3.20
N ALA A 51 1.06 -6.16 -2.44
CA ALA A 51 2.40 -5.68 -2.77
C ALA A 51 3.46 -6.37 -1.93
N LEU A 52 4.64 -6.62 -2.50
CA LEU A 52 5.83 -6.96 -1.71
C LEU A 52 6.70 -5.72 -1.48
N GLU A 53 7.08 -5.49 -0.22
CA GLU A 53 8.09 -4.49 0.16
C GLU A 53 9.48 -5.00 -0.22
N ILE A 54 10.20 -4.17 -0.97
CA ILE A 54 11.62 -4.34 -1.30
C ILE A 54 12.40 -3.12 -0.80
N THR A 55 13.69 -3.23 -0.60
CA THR A 55 14.50 -2.15 -0.02
C THR A 55 15.69 -1.78 -0.90
N ASP A 56 16.11 -0.51 -0.84
CA ASP A 56 17.27 0.04 -1.54
C ASP A 56 18.61 -0.39 -0.94
N VAL A 57 18.59 -0.83 0.32
CA VAL A 57 19.78 -1.30 1.06
C VAL A 57 19.45 -2.62 1.76
N ASP A 58 20.48 -3.33 2.22
CA ASP A 58 20.31 -4.47 3.11
C ASP A 58 19.72 -4.00 4.45
N PRO A 59 18.51 -4.44 4.86
CA PRO A 59 17.83 -3.96 6.06
C PRO A 59 18.35 -4.68 7.32
N PRO A 60 19.25 -4.07 8.11
CA PRO A 60 19.96 -4.77 9.21
C PRO A 60 19.03 -5.14 10.39
N ARG A 61 17.84 -4.53 10.46
CA ARG A 61 16.87 -4.79 11.53
C ARG A 61 15.79 -5.78 11.17
N TRP A 62 15.78 -6.30 9.94
CA TRP A 62 14.84 -7.34 9.57
C TRP A 62 15.24 -8.67 10.23
N PRO A 63 14.27 -9.41 10.80
CA PRO A 63 14.52 -10.76 11.29
C PRO A 63 15.04 -11.69 10.20
N ASP A 64 15.84 -12.69 10.56
CA ASP A 64 16.41 -13.66 9.61
C ASP A 64 15.35 -14.33 8.74
N ALA A 65 14.18 -14.64 9.31
CA ALA A 65 13.07 -15.22 8.58
C ALA A 65 12.61 -14.35 7.40
N VAL A 66 12.63 -13.01 7.55
CA VAL A 66 12.28 -12.07 6.46
C VAL A 66 13.40 -11.93 5.45
N ARG A 67 14.66 -12.02 5.91
CA ARG A 67 15.86 -11.85 5.05
C ARG A 67 16.12 -13.09 4.19
N GLN A 68 15.85 -14.29 4.72
CA GLN A 68 16.14 -15.57 4.08
C GLN A 68 15.63 -15.69 2.64
N PRO A 69 14.40 -15.31 2.28
CA PRO A 69 13.92 -15.36 0.90
C PRO A 69 14.72 -14.49 -0.08
N TRP A 70 15.43 -13.48 0.43
CA TRP A 70 16.18 -12.50 -0.35
C TRP A 70 17.70 -12.72 -0.30
N GLU A 71 18.14 -13.84 0.24
CA GLU A 71 19.57 -14.16 0.37
C GLU A 71 20.28 -14.07 -0.98
N GLY A 72 21.44 -13.42 -0.99
CA GLY A 72 22.24 -13.20 -2.19
C GLY A 72 21.84 -12.00 -3.07
N VAL A 73 20.69 -11.35 -2.81
CA VAL A 73 20.23 -10.15 -3.57
C VAL A 73 19.94 -8.93 -2.70
N LEU A 74 19.99 -9.06 -1.36
CA LEU A 74 19.80 -7.93 -0.45
C LEU A 74 20.74 -6.77 -0.77
N GLY A 75 20.24 -5.53 -0.74
CA GLY A 75 20.98 -4.33 -1.12
C GLY A 75 21.15 -4.12 -2.63
N GLN A 76 20.50 -4.94 -3.46
CA GLN A 76 20.45 -4.81 -4.91
C GLN A 76 18.98 -4.67 -5.36
N PRO A 77 18.38 -3.47 -5.32
CA PRO A 77 16.93 -3.30 -5.45
C PRO A 77 16.35 -3.88 -6.75
N ALA A 78 17.06 -3.74 -7.88
CA ALA A 78 16.63 -4.34 -9.14
C ALA A 78 16.64 -5.88 -9.13
N ALA A 79 17.62 -6.50 -8.44
CA ALA A 79 17.67 -7.96 -8.33
C ALA A 79 16.59 -8.50 -7.39
N VAL A 80 16.33 -7.79 -6.28
CA VAL A 80 15.22 -8.10 -5.36
C VAL A 80 13.88 -7.96 -6.09
N ALA A 81 13.69 -6.90 -6.89
CA ALA A 81 12.47 -6.69 -7.67
C ALA A 81 12.23 -7.83 -8.67
N ARG A 82 13.25 -8.23 -9.44
CA ARG A 82 13.13 -9.38 -10.36
C ARG A 82 12.73 -10.65 -9.62
N ARG A 83 13.41 -10.98 -8.51
CA ARG A 83 13.06 -12.15 -7.68
C ARG A 83 11.63 -12.08 -7.17
N ALA A 84 11.18 -10.90 -6.68
CA ALA A 84 9.83 -10.69 -6.21
C ALA A 84 8.78 -11.01 -7.28
N VAL A 85 9.03 -10.61 -8.53
CA VAL A 85 8.11 -10.82 -9.65
C VAL A 85 8.22 -12.23 -10.21
N GLU A 86 9.44 -12.69 -10.54
CA GLU A 86 9.66 -13.93 -11.27
C GLU A 86 9.49 -15.19 -10.39
N GLU A 87 10.00 -15.17 -9.16
CA GLU A 87 9.94 -16.33 -8.27
C GLU A 87 8.70 -16.34 -7.38
N TYR A 88 8.27 -15.13 -6.89
CA TYR A 88 7.15 -15.03 -5.95
C TYR A 88 5.86 -14.49 -6.60
N GLY A 89 5.93 -14.08 -7.88
CA GLY A 89 4.77 -13.65 -8.65
C GLY A 89 4.15 -12.34 -8.15
N ALA A 90 4.92 -11.44 -7.53
CA ALA A 90 4.40 -10.16 -7.09
C ALA A 90 3.87 -9.33 -8.26
N GLY A 91 2.60 -8.92 -8.21
CA GLY A 91 1.97 -8.06 -9.20
C GLY A 91 2.05 -6.56 -8.87
N LEU A 92 2.60 -6.22 -7.72
CA LEU A 92 2.80 -4.86 -7.22
C LEU A 92 4.00 -4.85 -6.27
N LEU A 93 4.86 -3.84 -6.36
CA LEU A 93 6.01 -3.69 -5.48
C LEU A 93 5.95 -2.36 -4.72
N MET A 94 6.52 -2.34 -3.50
CA MET A 94 6.85 -1.11 -2.78
C MET A 94 8.37 -1.06 -2.55
N LEU A 95 9.05 -0.10 -3.19
CA LEU A 95 10.45 0.20 -2.90
C LEU A 95 10.52 1.15 -1.70
N HIS A 96 11.04 0.66 -0.59
CA HIS A 96 11.29 1.45 0.61
C HIS A 96 12.73 1.96 0.60
N LEU A 97 12.90 3.27 0.44
CA LEU A 97 14.18 3.96 0.34
C LEU A 97 14.81 4.18 1.72
N MET A 98 15.04 3.09 2.44
CA MET A 98 15.55 3.10 3.82
C MET A 98 16.94 3.73 3.93
N GLY A 99 17.79 3.57 2.93
CA GLY A 99 19.16 4.09 2.89
C GLY A 99 19.24 5.61 2.81
N THR A 100 18.15 6.28 2.46
CA THR A 100 18.09 7.74 2.40
C THR A 100 17.85 8.41 3.76
N HIS A 101 17.43 7.61 4.78
CA HIS A 101 17.25 8.14 6.14
C HIS A 101 18.57 8.70 6.69
N PRO A 102 18.58 9.91 7.30
CA PRO A 102 19.81 10.52 7.82
C PRO A 102 20.64 9.59 8.72
N ASP A 103 19.98 8.80 9.57
CA ASP A 103 20.64 7.88 10.50
C ASP A 103 20.98 6.51 9.89
N ARG A 104 20.71 6.27 8.58
CA ARG A 104 20.85 4.95 7.94
C ARG A 104 21.61 4.99 6.62
N GLY A 105 22.57 5.87 6.50
CA GLY A 105 23.38 5.98 5.28
C GLY A 105 23.22 7.32 4.57
N ASN A 106 22.15 8.06 4.84
CA ASN A 106 21.89 9.41 4.31
C ASN A 106 22.16 9.53 2.79
N ARG A 107 21.77 8.50 2.03
CA ARG A 107 21.93 8.48 0.58
C ARG A 107 21.24 9.70 -0.04
N SER A 108 21.78 10.17 -1.15
CA SER A 108 21.24 11.35 -1.81
C SER A 108 19.89 11.07 -2.50
N PRO A 109 19.07 12.13 -2.75
CA PRO A 109 17.88 11.99 -3.58
C PRO A 109 18.16 11.42 -4.98
N GLN A 110 19.31 11.74 -5.57
CA GLN A 110 19.71 11.19 -6.86
C GLN A 110 19.96 9.70 -6.80
N GLN A 111 20.67 9.19 -5.80
CA GLN A 111 20.90 7.75 -5.62
C GLN A 111 19.58 6.98 -5.43
N ALA A 112 18.61 7.58 -4.73
CA ALA A 112 17.28 7.02 -4.59
C ALA A 112 16.52 6.95 -5.93
N ALA A 113 16.65 8.00 -6.75
CA ALA A 113 16.06 8.04 -8.08
C ALA A 113 16.70 7.00 -9.03
N ASP A 114 18.02 6.84 -8.97
CA ASP A 114 18.76 5.83 -9.74
C ASP A 114 18.29 4.41 -9.37
N ASP A 115 18.12 4.12 -8.07
CA ASP A 115 17.59 2.83 -7.61
C ASP A 115 16.16 2.58 -8.09
N ALA A 116 15.28 3.59 -7.99
CA ALA A 116 13.90 3.49 -8.47
C ALA A 116 13.86 3.23 -9.99
N ARG A 117 14.69 3.93 -10.77
CA ARG A 117 14.82 3.71 -12.22
C ARG A 117 15.33 2.30 -12.51
N ALA A 118 16.36 1.82 -11.82
CA ALA A 118 16.89 0.47 -11.97
C ALA A 118 15.84 -0.62 -11.67
N VAL A 119 14.97 -0.39 -10.68
CA VAL A 119 13.82 -1.28 -10.40
C VAL A 119 12.84 -1.26 -11.57
N LEU A 120 12.44 -0.07 -12.04
CA LEU A 120 11.50 0.07 -13.16
C LEU A 120 12.03 -0.59 -14.45
N ASP A 121 13.32 -0.47 -14.73
CA ASP A 121 13.95 -1.10 -15.89
C ASP A 121 14.04 -2.63 -15.77
N SER A 122 13.93 -3.17 -14.56
CA SER A 122 14.07 -4.60 -14.30
C SER A 122 12.74 -5.37 -14.32
N VAL A 123 11.60 -4.71 -14.11
CA VAL A 123 10.27 -5.33 -14.04
C VAL A 123 9.20 -4.45 -14.65
N SER A 124 8.03 -5.00 -15.03
CA SER A 124 6.92 -4.27 -15.64
C SER A 124 5.73 -4.05 -14.72
N VAL A 125 5.75 -4.56 -13.49
CA VAL A 125 4.66 -4.34 -12.52
C VAL A 125 4.65 -2.91 -12.00
N PRO A 126 3.50 -2.38 -11.52
CA PRO A 126 3.45 -1.06 -10.90
C PRO A 126 4.38 -0.97 -9.68
N LEU A 127 4.91 0.22 -9.45
CA LEU A 127 5.84 0.49 -8.35
C LEU A 127 5.28 1.57 -7.43
N MET A 128 5.23 1.26 -6.15
CA MET A 128 5.08 2.22 -5.07
C MET A 128 6.47 2.57 -4.54
N VAL A 129 6.68 3.82 -4.15
CA VAL A 129 7.94 4.28 -3.56
C VAL A 129 7.66 4.92 -2.22
N LYS A 130 8.25 4.35 -1.18
CA LYS A 130 8.18 4.86 0.19
C LYS A 130 9.48 5.60 0.52
N GLY A 131 9.35 6.85 0.95
CA GLY A 131 10.47 7.66 1.42
C GLY A 131 10.98 7.24 2.81
N PRO A 132 12.01 7.93 3.33
CA PRO A 132 12.64 7.58 4.62
C PRO A 132 11.79 7.90 5.85
N GLY A 133 10.70 8.65 5.72
CA GLY A 133 9.90 9.10 6.86
C GLY A 133 10.55 10.19 7.70
N ALA A 134 11.46 10.99 7.11
CA ALA A 134 12.27 11.99 7.81
C ALA A 134 12.02 13.42 7.26
N GLY A 135 10.86 13.98 7.55
CA GLY A 135 10.52 15.38 7.27
C GLY A 135 10.89 15.86 5.87
N GLN A 136 11.57 17.00 5.76
CA GLN A 136 11.97 17.58 4.47
C GLN A 136 12.78 16.61 3.58
N LYS A 137 13.60 15.75 4.17
CA LYS A 137 14.37 14.74 3.42
C LYS A 137 13.46 13.78 2.64
N GLN A 138 12.30 13.41 3.18
CA GLN A 138 11.32 12.61 2.46
C GLN A 138 10.81 13.32 1.21
N ASN A 139 10.45 14.60 1.35
CA ASN A 139 9.97 15.40 0.22
C ASN A 139 11.03 15.53 -0.87
N ASP A 140 12.28 15.83 -0.50
CA ASP A 140 13.40 15.97 -1.44
C ASP A 140 13.66 14.66 -2.21
N VAL A 141 13.63 13.51 -1.51
CA VAL A 141 13.85 12.18 -2.08
C VAL A 141 12.70 11.81 -3.02
N LEU A 142 11.46 11.91 -2.56
CA LEU A 142 10.31 11.53 -3.38
C LEU A 142 10.11 12.47 -4.58
N ALA A 143 10.41 13.76 -4.43
CA ALA A 143 10.35 14.70 -5.55
C ALA A 143 11.37 14.36 -6.64
N ARG A 144 12.61 14.01 -6.26
CA ARG A 144 13.64 13.62 -7.25
C ARG A 144 13.30 12.29 -7.92
N VAL A 145 12.80 11.30 -7.17
CA VAL A 145 12.33 10.02 -7.72
C VAL A 145 11.19 10.24 -8.71
N ALA A 146 10.21 11.06 -8.36
CA ALA A 146 9.06 11.34 -9.20
C ALA A 146 9.45 12.04 -10.52
N GLU A 147 10.38 12.99 -10.45
CA GLU A 147 10.91 13.68 -11.63
C GLU A 147 11.61 12.69 -12.58
N GLU A 148 12.50 11.83 -12.04
CA GLU A 148 13.26 10.85 -12.82
C GLU A 148 12.37 9.78 -13.44
N CYS A 149 11.30 9.39 -12.74
CA CYS A 149 10.38 8.34 -13.15
C CYS A 149 9.07 8.89 -13.73
N ARG A 150 9.11 10.11 -14.33
CA ARG A 150 7.93 10.74 -14.94
C ARG A 150 7.25 9.82 -15.94
N GLY A 151 5.91 9.80 -15.94
CA GLY A 151 5.13 9.01 -16.89
C GLY A 151 4.95 7.54 -16.52
N GLU A 152 5.63 7.02 -15.49
CA GLU A 152 5.52 5.62 -15.06
C GLU A 152 4.34 5.36 -14.08
N GLY A 153 3.64 6.41 -13.66
CA GLY A 153 2.49 6.27 -12.76
C GLY A 153 2.83 5.66 -11.41
N LEU A 154 3.94 6.10 -10.81
CA LEU A 154 4.34 5.66 -9.47
C LEU A 154 3.27 5.97 -8.43
N VAL A 155 3.31 5.24 -7.32
CA VAL A 155 2.60 5.61 -6.09
C VAL A 155 3.61 6.18 -5.10
N LEU A 156 3.48 7.45 -4.75
CA LEU A 156 4.38 8.15 -3.81
C LEU A 156 3.84 8.02 -2.39
N HIS A 157 4.57 7.39 -1.50
CA HIS A 157 4.20 7.18 -0.10
C HIS A 157 5.18 7.94 0.82
N SER A 158 4.75 8.95 1.56
CA SER A 158 3.41 9.49 1.74
C SER A 158 3.45 11.01 1.94
N ALA A 159 2.32 11.66 1.71
CA ALA A 159 2.09 13.05 2.09
C ALA A 159 1.30 13.09 3.41
N CYS A 160 1.75 13.92 4.36
CA CYS A 160 1.05 14.22 5.61
C CYS A 160 0.55 15.68 5.62
N GLN A 161 -0.33 16.00 6.54
CA GLN A 161 -1.01 17.30 6.58
C GLN A 161 -0.05 18.49 6.67
N GLU A 162 1.07 18.35 7.36
CA GLU A 162 2.05 19.40 7.57
C GLU A 162 2.90 19.70 6.32
N GLU A 163 3.17 18.67 5.49
CA GLU A 163 4.19 18.76 4.42
C GLU A 163 3.67 18.31 3.03
N TYR A 164 2.35 18.25 2.82
CA TYR A 164 1.74 17.71 1.58
C TYR A 164 2.07 18.50 0.31
N ARG A 165 2.33 19.82 0.40
CA ARG A 165 2.35 20.72 -0.76
C ARG A 165 3.37 20.34 -1.82
N THR A 166 4.59 19.99 -1.38
CA THR A 166 5.66 19.57 -2.30
C THR A 166 5.26 18.32 -3.07
N LEU A 167 4.79 17.30 -2.38
CA LEU A 167 4.40 16.03 -3.01
C LEU A 167 3.13 16.17 -3.84
N ALA A 168 2.18 17.01 -3.46
CA ALA A 168 1.01 17.35 -4.26
C ALA A 168 1.41 17.96 -5.61
N ALA A 169 2.28 18.98 -5.59
CA ALA A 169 2.78 19.62 -6.80
C ALA A 169 3.53 18.64 -7.71
N VAL A 170 4.37 17.80 -7.14
CA VAL A 170 5.16 16.79 -7.85
C VAL A 170 4.27 15.69 -8.45
N ALA A 171 3.30 15.20 -7.71
CA ALA A 171 2.35 14.19 -8.19
C ALA A 171 1.54 14.70 -9.39
N VAL A 172 1.09 15.96 -9.33
CA VAL A 172 0.38 16.62 -10.45
C VAL A 172 1.30 16.81 -11.64
N ALA A 173 2.52 17.35 -11.43
CA ALA A 173 3.43 17.71 -12.51
C ALA A 173 3.92 16.49 -13.31
N TYR A 174 4.12 15.34 -12.66
CA TYR A 174 4.70 14.15 -13.27
C TYR A 174 3.70 12.98 -13.42
N GLY A 175 2.44 13.16 -13.03
CA GLY A 175 1.37 12.19 -13.27
C GLY A 175 1.44 10.97 -12.35
N HIS A 176 1.77 11.14 -11.08
CA HIS A 176 1.86 10.07 -10.09
C HIS A 176 0.59 9.96 -9.23
N VAL A 177 0.42 8.82 -8.57
CA VAL A 177 -0.57 8.59 -7.51
C VAL A 177 0.06 9.00 -6.18
N LEU A 178 -0.71 9.63 -5.30
CA LEU A 178 -0.23 10.09 -4.00
C LEU A 178 -0.94 9.34 -2.87
N VAL A 179 -0.21 8.92 -1.86
CA VAL A 179 -0.76 8.38 -0.62
C VAL A 179 -0.92 9.51 0.39
N ALA A 180 -2.15 9.75 0.84
CA ALA A 180 -2.51 10.64 1.92
C ALA A 180 -2.45 9.86 3.25
N GLU A 181 -1.45 10.14 4.08
CA GLU A 181 -1.25 9.48 5.36
C GLU A 181 -1.95 10.24 6.48
N SER A 182 -2.76 9.54 7.26
CA SER A 182 -3.48 10.13 8.40
C SER A 182 -3.29 9.28 9.67
N PRO A 183 -2.90 9.90 10.81
CA PRO A 183 -2.60 9.15 12.02
C PRO A 183 -3.87 8.65 12.72
N ILE A 184 -4.45 7.52 12.26
CA ILE A 184 -5.59 6.80 12.85
C ILE A 184 -6.78 7.76 13.14
N ASP A 185 -7.00 8.75 12.28
CA ASP A 185 -8.08 9.73 12.42
C ASP A 185 -8.75 10.04 11.07
N MET A 186 -10.06 9.72 10.97
CA MET A 186 -10.83 9.96 9.75
C MET A 186 -11.02 11.45 9.44
N ASN A 187 -11.00 12.34 10.44
CA ASN A 187 -11.16 13.78 10.20
C ASN A 187 -9.87 14.35 9.61
N ILE A 188 -8.71 13.88 10.07
CA ILE A 188 -7.41 14.23 9.48
C ILE A 188 -7.32 13.71 8.04
N ALA A 189 -7.77 12.47 7.79
CA ALA A 189 -7.84 11.93 6.43
C ALA A 189 -8.72 12.79 5.51
N LYS A 190 -9.91 13.19 5.99
CA LYS A 190 -10.81 14.09 5.27
C LYS A 190 -10.17 15.44 5.01
N GLN A 191 -9.59 16.05 6.04
CA GLN A 191 -8.93 17.35 5.96
C GLN A 191 -7.77 17.32 4.93
N LEU A 192 -6.94 16.29 4.97
CA LEU A 192 -5.82 16.16 4.04
C LEU A 192 -6.32 16.02 2.59
N ASN A 193 -7.37 15.25 2.34
CA ASN A 193 -7.93 15.13 1.00
C ASN A 193 -8.57 16.45 0.51
N ILE A 194 -9.15 17.27 1.38
CA ILE A 194 -9.58 18.63 1.04
C ILE A 194 -8.36 19.47 0.62
N LEU A 195 -7.29 19.46 1.41
CA LEU A 195 -6.07 20.21 1.12
C LEU A 195 -5.41 19.76 -0.20
N LEU A 196 -5.43 18.45 -0.50
CA LEU A 196 -4.93 17.90 -1.76
C LEU A 196 -5.79 18.37 -2.94
N ALA A 197 -7.13 18.35 -2.80
CA ALA A 197 -8.06 18.85 -3.83
C ALA A 197 -7.86 20.35 -4.09
N ASP A 198 -7.68 21.15 -3.05
CA ASP A 198 -7.37 22.58 -3.14
C ASP A 198 -6.01 22.84 -3.81
N ALA A 199 -5.08 21.90 -3.71
CA ALA A 199 -3.80 21.91 -4.43
C ALA A 199 -3.89 21.35 -5.86
N ASN A 200 -5.10 21.15 -6.40
CA ASN A 200 -5.38 20.60 -7.72
C ASN A 200 -4.92 19.14 -7.93
N VAL A 201 -4.78 18.35 -6.88
CA VAL A 201 -4.57 16.90 -7.00
C VAL A 201 -5.89 16.24 -7.39
N ASP A 202 -5.89 15.49 -8.49
CA ASP A 202 -7.04 14.65 -8.84
C ASP A 202 -7.21 13.54 -7.80
N LEU A 203 -8.32 13.58 -7.06
CA LEU A 203 -8.60 12.58 -6.01
C LEU A 203 -8.80 11.15 -6.56
N ASN A 204 -8.98 10.97 -7.89
CA ASN A 204 -8.91 9.65 -8.52
C ASN A 204 -7.47 9.11 -8.60
N ARG A 205 -6.49 9.86 -8.12
CA ARG A 205 -5.07 9.50 -7.99
C ARG A 205 -4.60 9.58 -6.54
N VAL A 206 -5.51 9.44 -5.58
CA VAL A 206 -5.19 9.49 -4.16
C VAL A 206 -5.61 8.19 -3.48
N LEU A 207 -4.69 7.62 -2.70
CA LEU A 207 -4.93 6.54 -1.75
C LEU A 207 -4.89 7.11 -0.33
N ILE A 208 -5.58 6.49 0.62
CA ILE A 208 -5.50 6.85 2.04
C ILE A 208 -4.72 5.77 2.79
N ASP A 209 -3.67 6.17 3.52
CA ASP A 209 -3.03 5.33 4.54
C ASP A 209 -3.51 5.79 5.93
N PRO A 210 -4.33 4.97 6.63
CA PRO A 210 -4.82 5.32 7.96
C PRO A 210 -3.79 5.09 9.07
N LEU A 211 -2.56 4.73 8.74
CA LEU A 211 -1.53 4.12 9.56
C LEU A 211 -1.94 2.73 10.11
N THR A 212 -1.09 1.76 9.84
CA THR A 212 -1.34 0.37 10.20
C THR A 212 -0.86 0.09 11.61
N GLY A 213 -1.74 -0.39 12.50
CA GLY A 213 -1.37 -1.04 13.75
C GLY A 213 -1.18 -2.55 13.54
N GLY A 214 -0.17 -3.14 14.17
CA GLY A 214 0.05 -4.58 14.14
C GLY A 214 -0.86 -5.34 15.11
N LEU A 215 -1.02 -6.65 14.88
CA LEU A 215 -1.74 -7.54 15.79
C LEU A 215 -1.14 -7.47 17.20
N GLY A 216 -1.97 -7.13 18.22
CA GLY A 216 -1.55 -6.90 19.58
C GLY A 216 -0.84 -5.55 19.83
N TYR A 217 -0.72 -4.71 18.79
CA TYR A 217 -0.03 -3.42 18.83
C TYR A 217 -0.85 -2.32 18.11
N GLY A 218 -2.16 -2.29 18.36
CA GLY A 218 -3.04 -1.23 17.88
C GLY A 218 -3.83 -1.56 16.60
N LEU A 219 -3.88 -2.81 16.16
CA LEU A 219 -4.68 -3.26 15.02
C LEU A 219 -6.16 -2.83 15.15
N GLU A 220 -6.71 -2.89 16.35
CA GLU A 220 -8.09 -2.51 16.67
C GLU A 220 -8.39 -1.03 16.37
N TYR A 221 -7.41 -0.14 16.56
CA TYR A 221 -7.58 1.28 16.23
C TYR A 221 -7.59 1.50 14.73
N THR A 222 -6.67 0.85 14.00
CA THR A 222 -6.64 0.90 12.52
C THR A 222 -7.94 0.33 11.95
N TYR A 223 -8.36 -0.84 12.43
CA TYR A 223 -9.62 -1.46 12.03
C TYR A 223 -10.79 -0.50 12.21
N SER A 224 -10.93 0.08 13.39
CA SER A 224 -12.02 1.01 13.72
C SER A 224 -12.04 2.26 12.82
N VAL A 225 -10.88 2.88 12.56
CA VAL A 225 -10.82 4.05 11.68
C VAL A 225 -11.13 3.70 10.23
N MET A 226 -10.66 2.54 9.74
CA MET A 226 -10.96 2.06 8.40
C MET A 226 -12.45 1.82 8.20
N GLU A 227 -13.12 1.15 9.14
CA GLU A 227 -14.59 0.98 9.09
C GLU A 227 -15.33 2.32 9.03
N ARG A 228 -14.91 3.28 9.85
CA ARG A 228 -15.54 4.63 9.88
C ARG A 228 -15.33 5.37 8.56
N ILE A 229 -14.13 5.29 7.97
CA ILE A 229 -13.85 5.85 6.64
C ILE A 229 -14.72 5.16 5.59
N ARG A 230 -14.79 3.83 5.61
CA ARG A 230 -15.59 3.04 4.67
C ARG A 230 -17.09 3.38 4.76
N LEU A 231 -17.63 3.42 5.96
CA LEU A 231 -19.04 3.76 6.19
C LEU A 231 -19.37 5.20 5.74
N ALA A 232 -18.49 6.17 6.00
CA ALA A 232 -18.65 7.54 5.54
C ALA A 232 -18.63 7.62 4.00
N ALA A 233 -17.67 6.94 3.35
CA ALA A 233 -17.55 6.88 1.90
C ALA A 233 -18.80 6.28 1.24
N LEU A 234 -19.27 5.15 1.72
CA LEU A 234 -20.49 4.50 1.23
C LEU A 234 -21.74 5.33 1.53
N GLY A 235 -21.71 6.12 2.62
CA GLY A 235 -22.75 7.11 2.95
C GLY A 235 -22.76 8.35 2.05
N GLY A 236 -21.79 8.49 1.13
CA GLY A 236 -21.72 9.60 0.16
C GLY A 236 -20.66 10.66 0.47
N GLU A 237 -19.78 10.45 1.48
CA GLU A 237 -18.68 11.37 1.77
C GLU A 237 -17.54 11.21 0.74
N THR A 238 -17.46 12.13 -0.19
CA THR A 238 -16.55 12.04 -1.34
C THR A 238 -15.09 12.33 -0.99
N MET A 239 -14.79 12.96 0.14
CA MET A 239 -13.43 13.21 0.59
C MET A 239 -12.81 11.99 1.30
N LEU A 240 -13.61 10.98 1.61
CA LEU A 240 -13.17 9.75 2.28
C LEU A 240 -13.31 8.48 1.41
N ASN A 241 -13.66 8.63 0.14
CA ASN A 241 -13.93 7.48 -0.73
C ASN A 241 -12.72 7.01 -1.56
N SER A 242 -11.52 7.46 -1.25
CA SER A 242 -10.28 6.91 -1.84
C SER A 242 -9.99 5.50 -1.29
N PRO A 243 -9.37 4.60 -2.10
CA PRO A 243 -8.97 3.28 -1.64
C PRO A 243 -7.98 3.34 -0.47
N LEU A 244 -8.05 2.34 0.43
CA LEU A 244 -7.19 2.25 1.60
C LEU A 244 -5.97 1.38 1.33
N ILE A 245 -4.79 1.84 1.81
CA ILE A 245 -3.53 1.08 1.79
C ILE A 245 -3.06 0.81 3.22
N CYS A 246 -2.57 -0.40 3.50
CA CYS A 246 -2.05 -0.79 4.81
C CYS A 246 -0.66 -1.42 4.70
N LEU A 247 0.29 -0.94 5.51
CA LEU A 247 1.67 -1.42 5.56
C LEU A 247 1.83 -2.57 6.57
N VAL A 248 1.18 -3.68 6.27
CA VAL A 248 1.07 -4.85 7.16
C VAL A 248 2.43 -5.41 7.56
N GLY A 249 3.31 -5.63 6.57
CA GLY A 249 4.62 -6.21 6.81
C GLY A 249 5.48 -5.36 7.73
N GLU A 250 5.41 -4.04 7.61
CA GLU A 250 6.18 -3.15 8.47
C GLU A 250 5.82 -3.32 9.95
N GLU A 251 4.53 -3.40 10.25
CA GLU A 251 4.05 -3.47 11.63
C GLU A 251 4.10 -4.89 12.21
N ALA A 252 3.71 -5.89 11.42
CA ALA A 252 3.71 -7.28 11.88
C ALA A 252 5.09 -7.76 12.33
N TRP A 253 6.15 -7.38 11.61
CA TRP A 253 7.52 -7.79 11.93
C TRP A 253 8.22 -6.91 12.99
N LYS A 254 7.56 -5.87 13.51
CA LYS A 254 8.01 -5.12 14.70
C LYS A 254 7.64 -5.84 16.01
N ALA A 255 6.65 -6.72 15.99
CA ALA A 255 6.16 -7.45 17.17
C ALA A 255 7.27 -8.24 17.86
N LYS A 256 7.26 -8.27 19.18
CA LYS A 256 8.28 -8.99 19.97
C LYS A 256 8.19 -10.51 19.77
N GLU A 257 6.99 -11.00 19.53
CA GLU A 257 6.63 -12.41 19.39
C GLU A 257 7.27 -13.06 18.15
N VAL A 258 7.69 -12.26 17.16
CA VAL A 258 8.24 -12.78 15.88
C VAL A 258 9.75 -12.59 15.75
N LYS A 259 10.42 -12.10 16.80
CA LYS A 259 11.85 -11.77 16.76
C LYS A 259 12.78 -12.93 17.14
N ALA A 260 12.23 -14.07 17.59
CA ALA A 260 13.05 -15.23 17.95
C ALA A 260 13.73 -15.84 16.70
N PRO A 261 15.03 -16.11 16.73
CA PRO A 261 15.74 -16.72 15.62
C PRO A 261 15.11 -18.07 15.18
N GLY A 262 14.95 -18.27 13.87
CA GLY A 262 14.36 -19.48 13.30
C GLY A 262 12.84 -19.62 13.50
N ASP A 263 12.18 -18.60 14.01
CA ASP A 263 10.76 -18.65 14.30
C ASP A 263 9.90 -18.44 13.03
N LYS A 264 9.07 -19.42 12.71
CA LYS A 264 8.12 -19.36 11.60
C LYS A 264 6.82 -18.62 11.96
N ARG A 265 6.63 -18.23 13.22
CA ARG A 265 5.41 -17.53 13.67
C ARG A 265 5.21 -16.19 12.98
N GLY A 266 6.28 -15.52 12.57
CA GLY A 266 6.21 -14.22 11.91
C GLY A 266 5.37 -14.24 10.63
N VAL A 267 5.41 -15.31 9.84
CA VAL A 267 4.57 -15.48 8.64
C VAL A 267 3.09 -15.54 9.04
N TYR A 268 2.75 -16.29 10.08
CA TYR A 268 1.38 -16.37 10.56
C TYR A 268 0.92 -15.06 11.23
N TRP A 269 1.83 -14.37 11.90
CA TRP A 269 1.56 -13.07 12.52
C TRP A 269 1.23 -12.01 11.47
N GLU A 270 1.98 -11.98 10.37
CA GLU A 270 1.72 -11.08 9.24
C GLU A 270 0.39 -11.42 8.57
N VAL A 271 0.08 -12.72 8.35
CA VAL A 271 -1.23 -13.14 7.83
C VAL A 271 -2.36 -12.75 8.77
N ALA A 272 -2.20 -12.99 10.10
CA ALA A 272 -3.21 -12.65 11.10
C ALA A 272 -3.42 -11.14 11.26
N THR A 273 -2.41 -10.33 10.97
CA THR A 273 -2.54 -8.86 10.88
C THR A 273 -3.28 -8.44 9.60
N ALA A 274 -3.00 -9.11 8.48
CA ALA A 274 -3.55 -8.77 7.17
C ALA A 274 -5.06 -9.04 7.03
N LEU A 275 -5.54 -10.18 7.52
CA LEU A 275 -6.92 -10.63 7.31
C LEU A 275 -7.96 -9.64 7.86
N PRO A 276 -7.88 -9.17 9.11
CA PRO A 276 -8.83 -8.18 9.62
C PRO A 276 -8.81 -6.87 8.83
N LEU A 277 -7.65 -6.45 8.32
CA LEU A 277 -7.55 -5.23 7.52
C LEU A 277 -8.23 -5.38 6.14
N LEU A 278 -8.20 -6.57 5.54
CA LEU A 278 -9.01 -6.86 4.35
C LEU A 278 -10.51 -6.79 4.66
N GLU A 279 -10.92 -7.32 5.81
CA GLU A 279 -12.32 -7.26 6.27
C GLU A 279 -12.75 -5.82 6.60
N ALA A 280 -11.84 -4.96 7.06
CA ALA A 280 -12.09 -3.53 7.27
C ALA A 280 -12.08 -2.71 5.97
N GLY A 281 -11.65 -3.30 4.85
CA GLY A 281 -11.70 -2.68 3.52
C GLY A 281 -10.38 -2.17 2.96
N ALA A 282 -9.25 -2.75 3.34
CA ALA A 282 -8.00 -2.46 2.65
C ALA A 282 -8.07 -2.91 1.18
N GLU A 283 -7.80 -2.02 0.26
CA GLU A 283 -7.66 -2.30 -1.16
C GLU A 283 -6.22 -2.62 -1.56
N ILE A 284 -5.24 -2.22 -0.74
CA ILE A 284 -3.83 -2.57 -0.95
C ILE A 284 -3.21 -3.01 0.39
N LEU A 285 -2.57 -4.18 0.40
CA LEU A 285 -1.75 -4.62 1.52
C LEU A 285 -0.30 -4.71 1.10
N VAL A 286 0.59 -4.07 1.85
CA VAL A 286 2.04 -4.15 1.68
C VAL A 286 2.61 -5.19 2.64
N LEU A 287 3.21 -6.21 2.08
CA LEU A 287 3.70 -7.40 2.76
C LEU A 287 5.23 -7.47 2.69
N ARG A 288 5.86 -8.10 3.65
CA ARG A 288 7.33 -8.33 3.65
C ARG A 288 7.74 -9.74 3.25
N HIS A 289 6.96 -10.73 3.65
CA HIS A 289 7.36 -12.12 3.44
C HIS A 289 6.63 -12.75 2.24
N PRO A 290 7.36 -13.35 1.25
CA PRO A 290 6.74 -13.93 0.06
C PRO A 290 5.73 -15.05 0.34
N GLN A 291 5.92 -15.84 1.42
CA GLN A 291 4.94 -16.87 1.79
C GLN A 291 3.61 -16.25 2.25
N VAL A 292 3.63 -15.04 2.82
CA VAL A 292 2.39 -14.31 3.18
C VAL A 292 1.66 -13.91 1.92
N LEU A 293 2.37 -13.39 0.91
CA LEU A 293 1.79 -13.07 -0.41
C LEU A 293 1.08 -14.29 -1.00
N ALA A 294 1.73 -15.46 -1.00
CA ALA A 294 1.14 -16.69 -1.55
C ALA A 294 -0.11 -17.15 -0.78
N ARG A 295 -0.10 -17.03 0.55
CA ARG A 295 -1.24 -17.41 1.41
C ARG A 295 -2.43 -16.47 1.22
N LEU A 296 -2.19 -15.16 1.23
CA LEU A 296 -3.26 -14.17 1.07
C LEU A 296 -3.83 -14.19 -0.36
N ARG A 297 -2.99 -14.44 -1.38
CA ARG A 297 -3.48 -14.65 -2.75
C ARG A 297 -4.48 -15.79 -2.80
N LYS A 298 -4.14 -16.95 -2.24
CA LYS A 298 -5.04 -18.10 -2.15
C LYS A 298 -6.34 -17.76 -1.39
N GLN A 299 -6.26 -16.96 -0.35
CA GLN A 299 -7.44 -16.52 0.38
C GLN A 299 -8.31 -15.59 -0.47
N LEU A 300 -7.72 -14.63 -1.18
CA LEU A 300 -8.45 -13.75 -2.09
C LEU A 300 -9.06 -14.52 -3.26
N ASP A 301 -8.37 -15.52 -3.82
CA ASP A 301 -8.92 -16.39 -4.85
C ASP A 301 -10.15 -17.17 -4.34
N SER A 302 -10.14 -17.57 -3.06
CA SER A 302 -11.30 -18.19 -2.40
C SER A 302 -12.48 -17.22 -2.22
N TRP A 303 -12.22 -15.96 -1.95
CA TRP A 303 -13.28 -14.95 -1.73
C TRP A 303 -13.82 -14.34 -3.03
N PHE A 304 -12.95 -14.09 -4.02
CA PHE A 304 -13.28 -13.36 -5.25
C PHE A 304 -13.28 -14.23 -6.52
N GLY A 305 -12.91 -15.51 -6.42
CA GLY A 305 -12.74 -16.42 -7.58
C GLY A 305 -11.37 -16.25 -8.27
N GLU A 306 -10.96 -17.28 -9.00
CA GLU A 306 -9.71 -17.24 -9.77
C GLU A 306 -9.87 -16.27 -10.96
N GLY A 307 -9.03 -15.23 -10.99
CA GLY A 307 -8.96 -14.28 -12.12
C GLY A 307 -9.70 -12.96 -11.96
N GLY A 308 -10.32 -12.68 -10.83
CA GLY A 308 -10.88 -11.36 -10.48
C GLY A 308 -12.11 -10.94 -11.30
N GLY A 309 -13.23 -10.64 -10.64
CA GLY A 309 -14.34 -9.93 -11.25
C GLY A 309 -15.76 -10.39 -10.91
N GLN A 310 -15.95 -11.53 -10.33
CA GLN A 310 -17.25 -11.92 -9.77
C GLN A 310 -17.04 -12.80 -8.54
N CYS A 311 -17.46 -12.30 -7.38
CA CYS A 311 -17.65 -13.17 -6.22
C CYS A 311 -18.73 -14.21 -6.53
N ARG A 312 -18.45 -15.47 -6.23
CA ARG A 312 -19.43 -16.56 -6.27
C ARG A 312 -20.29 -16.55 -5.02
#